data_23d131d85871d720729db19d52ccea6b
#
_entry.id   23d131d85871d720729db19d52ccea6b
#
_cell.length_a   1.000
_cell.length_b   1.000
_cell.length_c   1.000
_cell.angle_alpha   90.00
_cell.angle_beta   90.00
_cell.angle_gamma   90.00
#
_symmetry.space_group_name_H-M   'P 1'
#
loop_
_entity.id
_entity.type
_entity.pdbx_description
1 polymer ?
#
loop_
_entity_poly.entity_id
_entity_poly.type
_entity_poly.pdbx_seq_one_letter_code
_entity_poly.pdbx_strand_id
1 'polypeptide(L)'
;MKAITLSADYLHSPHRSSIPAPNDHRLAQPEHPSPGDGLDPTSLDDRALASVRSFLAQGESRNTRRSVDSAMRYWSAWFELRYHRPLGFPVQAATVMQFIIDHLERLSDDGSLSHDLPEDVDEQLVKRGVKAATGALALNTVMHRIAILSSAHRERKLPTPTDDSNVYELLESIRRAYAVRGVRPSRKTALTKDLLEAVLNTCGDDLKGIRDRAILLFAFSSGGRRRSEVCEAVMENLQVVGENAYVYRLARSKTDPTGEDHASDAYKPIVGVAASALTKWLAASGITSGPIFRRIRRKTVTNEMLSGDSIHYIVQHRTALAGLVGSFGAHSLRSGFVTEAGRQNISLGEVMAMTGHRCAKTALQYFQAGAMQSNRAAKLIDYR
;
A
#
# COMPACT_ATOMS: atom_id res chain seq x y z
N MET A 1 25.44 -12.55 -17.76
CA MET A 1 24.96 -11.28 -17.23
C MET A 1 25.86 -10.85 -16.08
N LYS A 2 26.73 -9.88 -16.30
CA LYS A 2 27.65 -9.38 -15.26
C LYS A 2 26.90 -8.43 -14.34
N ALA A 3 27.00 -8.68 -13.05
CA ALA A 3 26.28 -7.98 -12.00
C ALA A 3 26.90 -6.60 -11.69
N ILE A 4 26.06 -5.58 -11.58
CA ILE A 4 26.45 -4.23 -11.18
C ILE A 4 26.73 -4.21 -9.67
N THR A 5 27.93 -3.88 -9.26
CA THR A 5 28.30 -3.78 -7.85
C THR A 5 27.98 -2.37 -7.34
N LEU A 6 26.96 -2.26 -6.52
CA LEU A 6 26.63 -1.01 -5.81
C LEU A 6 27.32 -1.03 -4.44
N SER A 7 28.11 0.02 -4.15
CA SER A 7 28.85 0.17 -2.90
C SER A 7 27.97 0.42 -1.68
N ALA A 8 28.49 0.10 -0.49
CA ALA A 8 27.76 -0.04 0.77
C ALA A 8 27.42 1.28 1.53
N ASP A 9 27.57 2.46 0.92
CA ASP A 9 27.59 3.76 1.63
C ASP A 9 26.22 4.36 1.97
N TYR A 10 25.17 3.56 2.10
CA TYR A 10 23.80 4.06 2.32
C TYR A 10 23.42 4.31 3.80
N LEU A 11 24.35 4.24 4.75
CA LEU A 11 24.00 4.28 6.18
C LEU A 11 24.45 5.52 6.96
N HIS A 12 25.06 6.54 6.32
CA HIS A 12 25.44 7.74 7.06
C HIS A 12 25.11 9.01 6.28
N SER A 13 24.02 9.64 6.63
CA SER A 13 23.81 11.08 6.43
C SER A 13 23.03 11.66 7.61
N PRO A 14 23.58 12.60 8.36
CA PRO A 14 22.86 13.28 9.43
C PRO A 14 21.94 14.36 8.86
N HIS A 15 20.73 14.39 9.37
CA HIS A 15 19.79 15.48 9.14
C HIS A 15 20.30 16.82 9.69
N ARG A 16 20.28 17.84 8.87
CA ARG A 16 19.78 19.16 9.29
C ARG A 16 19.31 19.98 8.08
N SER A 17 18.11 20.45 8.21
CA SER A 17 17.42 21.40 7.37
C SER A 17 18.09 22.77 7.41
N SER A 18 18.36 23.35 6.26
CA SER A 18 18.28 24.79 6.01
C SER A 18 18.27 25.02 4.51
N ILE A 19 17.19 25.63 4.03
CA ILE A 19 17.03 26.08 2.65
C ILE A 19 17.72 27.44 2.56
N PRO A 20 18.75 27.60 1.71
CA PRO A 20 19.18 28.94 1.30
C PRO A 20 18.46 29.37 0.02
N ALA A 21 18.25 30.66 -0.09
CA ALA A 21 17.65 31.40 -1.20
C ALA A 21 18.39 31.19 -2.53
N PRO A 22 17.76 31.48 -3.67
CA PRO A 22 18.36 31.25 -4.97
C PRO A 22 19.45 32.27 -5.25
N ASN A 23 20.67 31.80 -5.32
CA ASN A 23 21.78 32.57 -5.88
C ASN A 23 22.02 32.15 -7.33
N ASP A 24 22.03 33.16 -8.14
CA ASP A 24 22.34 33.22 -9.56
C ASP A 24 23.76 32.63 -9.83
N HIS A 25 23.84 31.38 -10.24
CA HIS A 25 25.06 30.80 -10.75
C HIS A 25 24.85 30.34 -12.19
N ARG A 26 25.47 31.07 -13.11
CA ARG A 26 25.74 30.63 -14.48
C ARG A 26 26.18 29.18 -14.45
N LEU A 27 25.37 28.34 -15.07
CA LEU A 27 25.68 26.93 -15.29
C LEU A 27 26.99 26.84 -16.09
N ALA A 28 28.08 26.41 -15.43
CA ALA A 28 29.26 25.96 -16.13
C ALA A 28 28.84 24.82 -17.08
N GLN A 29 29.15 24.95 -18.34
CA GLN A 29 28.96 23.88 -19.30
C GLN A 29 29.81 22.69 -18.85
N PRO A 30 29.25 21.45 -18.85
CA PRO A 30 30.05 20.29 -18.51
C PRO A 30 31.22 20.15 -19.52
N GLU A 31 32.42 20.11 -19.02
CA GLU A 31 33.60 19.81 -19.84
C GLU A 31 33.38 18.47 -20.55
N HIS A 32 33.49 18.46 -21.86
CA HIS A 32 33.46 17.23 -22.64
C HIS A 32 34.75 16.45 -22.31
N PRO A 33 34.65 15.13 -22.01
CA PRO A 33 35.86 14.32 -21.80
C PRO A 33 36.74 14.36 -23.05
N SER A 34 38.02 14.49 -22.83
CA SER A 34 39.06 14.52 -23.91
C SER A 34 38.97 13.24 -24.75
N PRO A 35 39.21 13.31 -26.09
CA PRO A 35 39.20 12.13 -26.96
C PRO A 35 40.43 11.25 -26.62
N GLY A 36 40.26 10.32 -25.72
CA GLY A 36 41.31 9.41 -25.25
C GLY A 36 40.87 8.47 -24.14
N ASP A 37 39.91 8.87 -23.28
CA ASP A 37 39.36 7.99 -22.27
C ASP A 37 38.16 7.22 -22.85
N GLY A 38 38.44 6.14 -23.56
CA GLY A 38 37.43 5.20 -24.00
C GLY A 38 36.68 4.63 -22.81
N LEU A 39 35.34 4.76 -22.79
CA LEU A 39 34.49 4.11 -21.77
C LEU A 39 34.77 2.60 -21.77
N ASP A 40 35.12 2.03 -20.61
CA ASP A 40 35.24 0.58 -20.46
C ASP A 40 33.84 -0.08 -20.61
N PRO A 41 33.62 -0.91 -21.67
CA PRO A 41 32.32 -1.55 -21.88
C PRO A 41 31.96 -2.57 -20.77
N THR A 42 32.89 -2.90 -19.88
CA THR A 42 32.66 -3.85 -18.78
C THR A 42 32.30 -3.17 -17.44
N SER A 43 32.42 -1.83 -17.36
CA SER A 43 32.17 -1.04 -16.15
C SER A 43 31.40 0.24 -16.49
N LEU A 44 30.75 0.81 -15.48
CA LEU A 44 30.12 2.12 -15.57
C LEU A 44 30.98 3.13 -14.80
N ASP A 45 31.18 4.30 -15.38
CA ASP A 45 31.76 5.42 -14.67
C ASP A 45 30.83 5.93 -13.54
N ASP A 46 31.35 6.79 -12.66
CA ASP A 46 30.59 7.31 -11.50
C ASP A 46 29.33 8.09 -11.92
N ARG A 47 29.38 8.80 -13.07
CA ARG A 47 28.25 9.56 -13.60
C ARG A 47 27.16 8.62 -14.10
N ALA A 48 27.51 7.58 -14.83
CA ALA A 48 26.59 6.56 -15.30
C ALA A 48 26.00 5.77 -14.11
N LEU A 49 26.80 5.44 -13.11
CA LEU A 49 26.33 4.81 -11.87
C LEU A 49 25.34 5.72 -11.12
N ALA A 50 25.59 7.02 -11.02
CA ALA A 50 24.67 7.97 -10.42
C ALA A 50 23.36 8.05 -11.20
N SER A 51 23.42 8.04 -12.53
CA SER A 51 22.24 8.03 -13.40
C SER A 51 21.41 6.75 -13.22
N VAL A 52 22.05 5.59 -13.16
CA VAL A 52 21.37 4.31 -12.88
C VAL A 52 20.67 4.37 -11.52
N ARG A 53 21.33 4.85 -10.47
CA ARG A 53 20.72 5.03 -9.14
C ARG A 53 19.52 5.96 -9.19
N SER A 54 19.61 7.05 -9.95
CA SER A 54 18.50 8.00 -10.12
C SER A 54 17.29 7.35 -10.79
N PHE A 55 17.49 6.57 -11.86
CA PHE A 55 16.39 5.84 -12.51
C PHE A 55 15.76 4.79 -11.60
N LEU A 56 16.57 4.02 -10.88
CA LEU A 56 16.06 3.04 -9.91
C LEU A 56 15.23 3.72 -8.82
N ALA A 57 15.71 4.86 -8.29
CA ALA A 57 15.00 5.63 -7.28
C ALA A 57 13.69 6.25 -7.80
N GLN A 58 13.63 6.67 -9.07
CA GLN A 58 12.42 7.19 -9.72
C GLN A 58 11.38 6.08 -9.98
N GLY A 59 11.83 4.86 -10.28
CA GLY A 59 10.97 3.70 -10.47
C GLY A 59 10.34 3.16 -9.19
N GLU A 60 10.90 3.48 -8.02
CA GLU A 60 10.41 2.99 -6.75
C GLU A 60 9.26 3.82 -6.18
N SER A 61 8.17 3.16 -5.76
CA SER A 61 7.04 3.87 -5.17
C SER A 61 7.40 4.48 -3.80
N ARG A 62 6.90 5.68 -3.51
CA ARG A 62 7.08 6.33 -2.19
C ARG A 62 6.64 5.44 -1.02
N ASN A 63 5.59 4.63 -1.20
CA ASN A 63 5.11 3.72 -0.18
C ASN A 63 6.06 2.55 0.04
N THR A 64 6.64 1.99 -1.02
CA THR A 64 7.67 0.95 -0.93
C THR A 64 8.87 1.47 -0.15
N ARG A 65 9.39 2.63 -0.53
CA ARG A 65 10.52 3.27 0.17
C ARG A 65 10.22 3.48 1.65
N ARG A 66 9.09 4.10 2.00
CA ARG A 66 8.69 4.28 3.41
C ARG A 66 8.58 2.96 4.18
N SER A 67 8.09 1.91 3.52
CA SER A 67 7.97 0.58 4.12
C SER A 67 9.34 -0.04 4.39
N VAL A 68 10.27 0.06 3.44
CA VAL A 68 11.68 -0.38 3.58
C VAL A 68 12.35 0.41 4.71
N ASP A 69 12.29 1.73 4.67
CA ASP A 69 12.90 2.61 5.69
C ASP A 69 12.36 2.31 7.10
N SER A 70 11.05 2.11 7.22
CA SER A 70 10.42 1.77 8.50
C SER A 70 10.88 0.43 9.03
N ALA A 71 10.94 -0.59 8.17
CA ALA A 71 11.37 -1.93 8.55
C ALA A 71 12.87 -1.94 8.92
N MET A 72 13.72 -1.27 8.15
CA MET A 72 15.17 -1.22 8.41
C MET A 72 15.50 -0.41 9.67
N ARG A 73 14.80 0.71 9.92
CA ARG A 73 14.93 1.46 11.19
C ARG A 73 14.56 0.59 12.39
N TYR A 74 13.52 -0.22 12.26
CA TYR A 74 13.13 -1.15 13.33
C TYR A 74 14.20 -2.21 13.56
N TRP A 75 14.71 -2.85 12.50
CA TRP A 75 15.79 -3.84 12.58
C TRP A 75 17.02 -3.27 13.26
N SER A 76 17.44 -2.07 12.86
CA SER A 76 18.61 -1.40 13.46
C SER A 76 18.40 -1.08 14.93
N ALA A 77 17.23 -0.53 15.29
CA ALA A 77 16.94 -0.19 16.67
C ALA A 77 16.82 -1.42 17.58
N TRP A 78 16.13 -2.49 17.12
CA TRP A 78 16.01 -3.74 17.88
C TRP A 78 17.38 -4.40 18.05
N PHE A 79 18.16 -4.50 16.98
CA PHE A 79 19.48 -5.14 17.01
C PHE A 79 20.45 -4.40 17.96
N GLU A 80 20.46 -3.07 17.88
CA GLU A 80 21.29 -2.24 18.77
C GLU A 80 20.89 -2.41 20.24
N LEU A 81 19.61 -2.38 20.56
CA LEU A 81 19.12 -2.56 21.93
C LEU A 81 19.37 -3.99 22.44
N ARG A 82 19.23 -5.00 21.59
CA ARG A 82 19.34 -6.41 21.94
C ARG A 82 20.79 -6.89 22.09
N TYR A 83 21.71 -6.35 21.25
CA TYR A 83 23.10 -6.81 21.16
C TYR A 83 24.16 -5.74 21.48
N HIS A 84 23.74 -4.51 21.82
CA HIS A 84 24.60 -3.37 22.16
C HIS A 84 25.67 -3.04 21.10
N ARG A 85 25.33 -3.27 19.84
CA ARG A 85 26.16 -2.97 18.67
C ARG A 85 25.31 -2.65 17.46
N PRO A 86 25.84 -1.90 16.47
CA PRO A 86 25.07 -1.58 15.25
C PRO A 86 24.80 -2.82 14.41
N LEU A 87 23.69 -2.79 13.69
CA LEU A 87 23.33 -3.83 12.72
C LEU A 87 24.29 -3.81 11.54
N GLY A 88 25.00 -4.91 11.32
CA GLY A 88 25.88 -5.12 10.17
C GLY A 88 25.31 -6.14 9.18
N PHE A 89 25.82 -6.13 7.96
CA PHE A 89 25.50 -7.12 6.93
C PHE A 89 26.74 -7.99 6.61
N PRO A 90 26.58 -9.29 6.33
CA PRO A 90 25.33 -10.06 6.33
C PRO A 90 24.79 -10.34 7.75
N VAL A 91 23.47 -10.31 7.89
CA VAL A 91 22.78 -10.72 9.13
C VAL A 91 22.70 -12.25 9.16
N GLN A 92 23.06 -12.83 10.29
CA GLN A 92 23.10 -14.29 10.45
C GLN A 92 21.69 -14.88 10.65
N ALA A 93 21.49 -16.13 10.24
CA ALA A 93 20.23 -16.86 10.42
C ALA A 93 19.77 -16.89 11.90
N ALA A 94 20.71 -17.12 12.84
CA ALA A 94 20.44 -17.10 14.29
C ALA A 94 19.85 -15.76 14.75
N THR A 95 20.30 -14.64 14.20
CA THR A 95 19.73 -13.31 14.51
C THR A 95 18.29 -13.17 14.02
N VAL A 96 17.98 -13.75 12.85
CA VAL A 96 16.59 -13.74 12.34
C VAL A 96 15.70 -14.63 13.19
N MET A 97 16.18 -15.79 13.61
CA MET A 97 15.43 -16.65 14.54
C MET A 97 15.18 -15.95 15.87
N GLN A 98 16.19 -15.29 16.45
CA GLN A 98 16.01 -14.49 17.68
C GLN A 98 14.98 -13.36 17.47
N PHE A 99 15.03 -12.67 16.34
CA PHE A 99 14.02 -11.65 16.00
C PHE A 99 12.59 -12.23 15.98
N ILE A 100 12.44 -13.42 15.44
CA ILE A 100 11.14 -14.10 15.35
C ILE A 100 10.59 -14.40 16.74
N ILE A 101 11.40 -15.05 17.60
CA ILE A 101 10.95 -15.46 18.96
C ILE A 101 10.77 -14.28 19.91
N ASP A 102 11.56 -13.21 19.75
CA ASP A 102 11.36 -11.98 20.51
C ASP A 102 10.00 -11.32 20.21
N HIS A 103 9.49 -11.44 18.98
CA HIS A 103 8.35 -10.64 18.54
C HIS A 103 7.05 -11.41 18.35
N LEU A 104 7.09 -12.74 18.27
CA LEU A 104 5.88 -13.54 18.04
C LEU A 104 5.45 -14.28 19.32
N GLU A 105 4.14 -14.26 19.54
CA GLU A 105 3.55 -15.03 20.63
C GLU A 105 3.61 -16.52 20.33
N ARG A 106 4.01 -17.29 21.33
CA ARG A 106 3.85 -18.73 21.39
C ARG A 106 2.99 -19.13 22.58
N LEU A 107 2.39 -20.30 22.49
CA LEU A 107 1.69 -20.91 23.61
C LEU A 107 2.74 -21.54 24.55
N SER A 108 2.76 -21.14 25.79
CA SER A 108 3.57 -21.73 26.85
C SER A 108 2.90 -23.00 27.38
N ASP A 109 3.63 -23.82 28.15
CA ASP A 109 3.13 -25.08 28.71
C ASP A 109 1.94 -24.89 29.66
N ASP A 110 1.83 -23.72 30.27
CA ASP A 110 0.71 -23.33 31.16
C ASP A 110 -0.52 -22.81 30.36
N GLY A 111 -0.48 -22.82 29.06
CA GLY A 111 -1.55 -22.32 28.18
C GLY A 111 -1.58 -20.80 28.00
N SER A 112 -0.64 -20.05 28.57
CA SER A 112 -0.51 -18.61 28.38
C SER A 112 0.18 -18.28 27.05
N LEU A 113 -0.06 -17.08 26.54
CA LEU A 113 0.66 -16.53 25.37
C LEU A 113 1.82 -15.67 25.86
N SER A 114 3.02 -15.95 25.37
CA SER A 114 4.24 -15.20 25.70
C SER A 114 5.10 -14.94 24.46
N HIS A 115 5.97 -13.95 24.54
CA HIS A 115 7.05 -13.66 23.60
C HIS A 115 8.33 -13.34 24.38
N ASP A 116 9.50 -13.42 23.72
CA ASP A 116 10.79 -13.33 24.42
C ASP A 116 11.46 -11.95 24.31
N LEU A 117 10.76 -10.94 23.77
CA LEU A 117 11.31 -9.58 23.72
C LEU A 117 11.43 -9.04 25.15
N PRO A 118 12.62 -8.67 25.63
CA PRO A 118 12.79 -8.07 26.96
C PRO A 118 11.96 -6.79 27.10
N GLU A 119 11.36 -6.59 28.25
CA GLU A 119 10.43 -5.48 28.51
C GLU A 119 11.11 -4.11 28.33
N ASP A 120 12.33 -3.96 28.82
CA ASP A 120 13.14 -2.76 28.66
C ASP A 120 13.46 -2.45 27.19
N VAL A 121 13.76 -3.47 26.37
CA VAL A 121 13.97 -3.34 24.94
C VAL A 121 12.68 -2.93 24.25
N ASP A 122 11.55 -3.53 24.64
CA ASP A 122 10.25 -3.23 24.07
C ASP A 122 9.82 -1.77 24.33
N GLU A 123 9.95 -1.33 25.57
CA GLU A 123 9.70 0.06 25.95
C GLU A 123 10.59 1.06 25.18
N GLN A 124 11.88 0.73 25.04
CA GLN A 124 12.82 1.57 24.29
C GLN A 124 12.46 1.64 22.80
N LEU A 125 11.98 0.55 22.19
CA LEU A 125 11.50 0.57 20.81
C LEU A 125 10.30 1.50 20.61
N VAL A 126 9.38 1.51 21.60
CA VAL A 126 8.24 2.45 21.62
C VAL A 126 8.72 3.89 21.81
N LYS A 127 9.60 4.12 22.78
CA LYS A 127 10.17 5.46 23.05
C LYS A 127 10.94 6.04 21.87
N ARG A 128 11.65 5.21 21.09
CA ARG A 128 12.32 5.60 19.84
C ARG A 128 11.35 5.83 18.68
N GLY A 129 10.04 5.60 18.86
CA GLY A 129 9.00 5.77 17.84
C GLY A 129 9.08 4.79 16.68
N VAL A 130 9.77 3.65 16.85
CA VAL A 130 9.84 2.58 15.83
C VAL A 130 8.80 1.49 16.04
N LYS A 131 8.20 1.41 17.25
CA LYS A 131 7.09 0.54 17.60
C LYS A 131 5.93 1.38 18.15
N ALA A 132 4.70 1.01 17.85
CA ALA A 132 3.52 1.79 18.22
C ALA A 132 3.09 1.57 19.67
N ALA A 133 3.23 0.37 20.18
CA ALA A 133 2.90 -0.05 21.55
C ALA A 133 3.75 -1.26 21.96
N THR A 134 3.89 -1.48 23.26
CA THR A 134 4.53 -2.69 23.81
C THR A 134 3.72 -3.95 23.49
N GLY A 135 4.36 -5.13 23.61
CA GLY A 135 3.77 -6.44 23.35
C GLY A 135 4.17 -7.04 21.99
N ALA A 136 3.67 -8.23 21.73
CA ALA A 136 3.99 -8.98 20.51
C ALA A 136 3.56 -8.26 19.23
N LEU A 137 4.26 -8.55 18.14
CA LEU A 137 3.88 -8.06 16.82
C LEU A 137 2.97 -9.07 16.11
N ALA A 138 2.09 -8.58 15.26
CA ALA A 138 1.32 -9.45 14.39
C ALA A 138 2.24 -10.23 13.45
N LEU A 139 1.92 -11.51 13.19
CA LEU A 139 2.68 -12.41 12.33
C LEU A 139 3.03 -11.77 10.97
N ASN A 140 2.06 -11.14 10.32
CA ASN A 140 2.30 -10.48 9.04
C ASN A 140 3.30 -9.31 9.13
N THR A 141 3.38 -8.63 10.26
CA THR A 141 4.36 -7.56 10.49
C THR A 141 5.77 -8.12 10.58
N VAL A 142 5.95 -9.21 11.32
CA VAL A 142 7.25 -9.90 11.45
C VAL A 142 7.67 -10.46 10.10
N MET A 143 6.77 -11.18 9.40
CA MET A 143 7.03 -11.72 8.06
C MET A 143 7.44 -10.64 7.06
N HIS A 144 6.76 -9.50 7.09
CA HIS A 144 7.08 -8.36 6.23
C HIS A 144 8.48 -7.78 6.51
N ARG A 145 8.84 -7.61 7.79
CA ARG A 145 10.17 -7.13 8.20
C ARG A 145 11.28 -8.07 7.78
N ILE A 146 11.06 -9.40 7.90
CA ILE A 146 12.01 -10.42 7.44
C ILE A 146 12.16 -10.37 5.91
N ALA A 147 11.06 -10.23 5.16
CA ALA A 147 11.11 -10.10 3.72
C ALA A 147 11.89 -8.87 3.26
N ILE A 148 11.75 -7.73 3.95
CA ILE A 148 12.55 -6.51 3.69
C ILE A 148 14.03 -6.77 3.97
N LEU A 149 14.37 -7.41 5.10
CA LEU A 149 15.75 -7.75 5.42
C LEU A 149 16.37 -8.64 4.33
N SER A 150 15.64 -9.66 3.87
CA SER A 150 16.08 -10.54 2.78
C SER A 150 16.26 -9.78 1.46
N SER A 151 15.37 -8.79 1.18
CA SER A 151 15.55 -7.91 0.02
C SER A 151 16.82 -7.08 0.12
N ALA A 152 17.10 -6.52 1.31
CA ALA A 152 18.31 -5.75 1.56
C ALA A 152 19.61 -6.57 1.41
N HIS A 153 19.57 -7.89 1.70
CA HIS A 153 20.70 -8.80 1.42
C HIS A 153 20.86 -9.03 -0.09
N ARG A 154 19.77 -9.32 -0.80
CA ARG A 154 19.82 -9.52 -2.26
C ARG A 154 20.33 -8.30 -3.00
N GLU A 155 19.91 -7.10 -2.61
CA GLU A 155 20.41 -5.84 -3.17
C GLU A 155 21.93 -5.67 -2.99
N ARG A 156 22.47 -6.17 -1.88
CA ARG A 156 23.90 -6.18 -1.57
C ARG A 156 24.63 -7.40 -2.11
N LYS A 157 23.93 -8.31 -2.80
CA LYS A 157 24.46 -9.59 -3.29
C LYS A 157 25.06 -10.47 -2.19
N LEU A 158 24.46 -10.39 -1.01
CA LEU A 158 24.84 -11.19 0.15
C LEU A 158 23.92 -12.39 0.30
N PRO A 159 24.38 -13.50 0.89
CA PRO A 159 23.52 -14.63 1.23
C PRO A 159 22.35 -14.16 2.10
N THR A 160 21.12 -14.57 1.74
CA THR A 160 19.94 -14.19 2.52
C THR A 160 19.74 -15.13 3.70
N PRO A 161 19.55 -14.60 4.92
CA PRO A 161 19.36 -15.45 6.10
C PRO A 161 18.10 -16.30 6.05
N THR A 162 17.15 -15.98 5.18
CA THR A 162 15.92 -16.79 4.97
C THR A 162 16.12 -18.00 4.06
N ASP A 163 17.28 -18.14 3.43
CA ASP A 163 17.64 -19.34 2.65
C ASP A 163 18.19 -20.46 3.57
N ASP A 164 18.44 -20.15 4.85
CA ASP A 164 18.78 -21.13 5.88
C ASP A 164 17.58 -22.03 6.20
N SER A 165 17.79 -23.34 6.21
CA SER A 165 16.73 -24.34 6.43
C SER A 165 16.03 -24.17 7.78
N ASN A 166 16.78 -23.85 8.85
CA ASN A 166 16.21 -23.69 10.17
C ASN A 166 15.26 -22.47 10.25
N VAL A 167 15.63 -21.36 9.58
CA VAL A 167 14.75 -20.18 9.46
C VAL A 167 13.48 -20.53 8.70
N TYR A 168 13.63 -21.25 7.57
CA TYR A 168 12.48 -21.68 6.78
C TYR A 168 11.53 -22.60 7.57
N GLU A 169 12.08 -23.63 8.21
CA GLU A 169 11.30 -24.57 9.03
C GLU A 169 10.60 -23.88 10.19
N LEU A 170 11.28 -22.97 10.89
CA LEU A 170 10.69 -22.17 11.96
C LEU A 170 9.50 -21.34 11.46
N LEU A 171 9.65 -20.63 10.35
CA LEU A 171 8.59 -19.82 9.78
C LEU A 171 7.37 -20.65 9.34
N GLU A 172 7.59 -21.83 8.75
CA GLU A 172 6.51 -22.75 8.37
C GLU A 172 5.79 -23.32 9.61
N SER A 173 6.54 -23.68 10.65
CA SER A 173 5.97 -24.18 11.92
C SER A 173 5.13 -23.10 12.61
N ILE A 174 5.61 -21.87 12.64
CA ILE A 174 4.87 -20.73 13.19
C ILE A 174 3.57 -20.48 12.43
N ARG A 175 3.61 -20.50 11.07
CA ARG A 175 2.39 -20.35 10.27
C ARG A 175 1.34 -21.40 10.60
N ARG A 176 1.76 -22.65 10.78
CA ARG A 176 0.88 -23.76 11.20
C ARG A 176 0.34 -23.53 12.62
N ALA A 177 1.19 -23.18 13.57
CA ALA A 177 0.79 -22.91 14.96
C ALA A 177 -0.24 -21.77 15.04
N TYR A 178 -0.01 -20.67 14.31
CA TYR A 178 -0.96 -19.56 14.25
C TYR A 178 -2.28 -19.96 13.58
N ALA A 179 -2.23 -20.79 12.55
CA ALA A 179 -3.43 -21.32 11.89
C ALA A 179 -4.24 -22.24 12.82
N VAL A 180 -3.58 -23.12 13.57
CA VAL A 180 -4.23 -23.99 14.57
C VAL A 180 -4.90 -23.17 15.66
N ARG A 181 -4.28 -22.09 16.14
CA ARG A 181 -4.88 -21.15 17.09
C ARG A 181 -6.01 -20.30 16.52
N GLY A 182 -6.32 -20.45 15.24
CA GLY A 182 -7.36 -19.67 14.57
C GLY A 182 -7.00 -18.18 14.37
N VAL A 183 -5.74 -17.79 14.56
CA VAL A 183 -5.28 -16.42 14.37
C VAL A 183 -5.29 -16.09 12.88
N ARG A 184 -6.19 -15.23 12.50
CA ARG A 184 -6.33 -14.76 11.11
C ARG A 184 -5.95 -13.29 10.98
N PRO A 185 -5.37 -12.87 9.85
CA PRO A 185 -5.14 -11.47 9.60
C PRO A 185 -6.44 -10.68 9.72
N SER A 186 -6.42 -9.59 10.48
CA SER A 186 -7.56 -8.68 10.56
C SER A 186 -7.87 -8.13 9.17
N ARG A 187 -9.05 -8.43 8.66
CA ARG A 187 -9.54 -7.91 7.38
C ARG A 187 -10.44 -6.72 7.62
N LYS A 188 -10.36 -5.74 6.72
CA LYS A 188 -11.33 -4.65 6.74
C LYS A 188 -12.70 -5.17 6.34
N THR A 189 -13.73 -4.74 7.07
CA THR A 189 -15.13 -5.04 6.77
C THR A 189 -15.46 -4.53 5.36
N ALA A 190 -16.08 -5.37 4.54
CA ALA A 190 -16.49 -4.99 3.19
C ALA A 190 -17.63 -3.95 3.25
N LEU A 191 -17.44 -2.83 2.57
CA LEU A 191 -18.47 -1.78 2.47
C LEU A 191 -19.35 -2.10 1.24
N THR A 192 -20.29 -3.01 1.43
CA THR A 192 -21.26 -3.44 0.41
C THR A 192 -22.26 -2.32 0.08
N LYS A 193 -23.13 -2.51 -0.94
CA LYS A 193 -24.07 -1.51 -1.40
C LYS A 193 -24.92 -0.93 -0.26
N ASP A 194 -25.55 -1.77 0.55
CA ASP A 194 -26.43 -1.33 1.64
C ASP A 194 -25.68 -0.48 2.68
N LEU A 195 -24.46 -0.92 3.05
CA LEU A 195 -23.60 -0.19 3.98
C LEU A 195 -23.08 1.11 3.36
N LEU A 196 -22.77 1.10 2.06
CA LEU A 196 -22.36 2.30 1.34
C LEU A 196 -23.49 3.32 1.29
N GLU A 197 -24.73 2.91 1.03
CA GLU A 197 -25.92 3.79 1.04
C GLU A 197 -26.09 4.45 2.41
N ALA A 198 -25.97 3.68 3.51
CA ALA A 198 -26.02 4.24 4.87
C ALA A 198 -24.91 5.29 5.09
N VAL A 199 -23.70 5.02 4.60
CA VAL A 199 -22.56 5.95 4.68
C VAL A 199 -22.80 7.20 3.84
N LEU A 200 -23.34 7.07 2.64
CA LEU A 200 -23.66 8.19 1.75
C LEU A 200 -24.74 9.12 2.37
N ASN A 201 -25.67 8.59 3.15
CA ASN A 201 -26.67 9.37 3.87
C ASN A 201 -26.07 10.30 4.96
N THR A 202 -24.85 10.03 5.40
CA THR A 202 -24.10 10.93 6.30
C THR A 202 -23.46 12.11 5.58
N CYS A 203 -23.41 12.10 4.26
CA CYS A 203 -22.83 13.16 3.45
C CYS A 203 -23.87 14.28 3.22
N GLY A 204 -23.74 15.38 3.93
CA GLY A 204 -24.60 16.55 3.74
C GLY A 204 -24.32 17.30 2.43
N ASP A 205 -25.03 18.42 2.26
CA ASP A 205 -24.91 19.29 1.08
C ASP A 205 -23.84 20.39 1.23
N ASP A 206 -23.09 20.37 2.32
CA ASP A 206 -21.92 21.22 2.45
C ASP A 206 -20.76 20.72 1.55
N LEU A 207 -19.80 21.59 1.29
CA LEU A 207 -18.69 21.32 0.36
C LEU A 207 -17.90 20.05 0.72
N LYS A 208 -17.77 19.71 2.02
CA LYS A 208 -17.12 18.48 2.47
C LYS A 208 -17.98 17.25 2.19
N GLY A 209 -19.29 17.34 2.48
CA GLY A 209 -20.23 16.25 2.21
C GLY A 209 -20.35 15.93 0.73
N ILE A 210 -20.44 16.96 -0.14
CA ILE A 210 -20.47 16.81 -1.60
C ILE A 210 -19.18 16.12 -2.08
N ARG A 211 -18.01 16.58 -1.60
CA ARG A 211 -16.71 15.94 -1.93
C ARG A 211 -16.66 14.49 -1.48
N ASP A 212 -17.00 14.23 -0.23
CA ASP A 212 -16.87 12.89 0.37
C ASP A 212 -17.79 11.89 -0.32
N ARG A 213 -19.01 12.31 -0.66
CA ARG A 213 -19.96 11.52 -1.48
C ARG A 213 -19.36 11.19 -2.84
N ALA A 214 -18.78 12.17 -3.52
CA ALA A 214 -18.13 11.95 -4.82
C ALA A 214 -16.94 10.99 -4.71
N ILE A 215 -16.10 11.12 -3.68
CA ILE A 215 -14.97 10.21 -3.41
C ILE A 215 -15.44 8.77 -3.22
N LEU A 216 -16.44 8.55 -2.36
CA LEU A 216 -16.93 7.22 -2.02
C LEU A 216 -17.53 6.53 -3.24
N LEU A 217 -18.37 7.24 -4.01
CA LEU A 217 -18.99 6.72 -5.21
C LEU A 217 -17.97 6.53 -6.35
N PHE A 218 -17.07 7.46 -6.57
CA PHE A 218 -15.98 7.30 -7.55
C PHE A 218 -15.14 6.06 -7.23
N ALA A 219 -14.69 5.93 -5.98
CA ALA A 219 -13.86 4.82 -5.58
C ALA A 219 -14.57 3.47 -5.69
N PHE A 220 -15.84 3.40 -5.31
CA PHE A 220 -16.64 2.17 -5.39
C PHE A 220 -16.98 1.80 -6.84
N SER A 221 -17.63 2.70 -7.57
CA SER A 221 -18.19 2.41 -8.91
C SER A 221 -17.13 2.17 -9.99
N SER A 222 -15.94 2.73 -9.85
CA SER A 222 -14.83 2.45 -10.76
C SER A 222 -14.10 1.13 -10.48
N GLY A 223 -14.67 0.22 -9.68
CA GLY A 223 -14.12 -1.09 -9.36
C GLY A 223 -13.36 -1.15 -8.03
N GLY A 224 -13.75 -0.35 -7.04
CA GLY A 224 -13.11 -0.34 -5.72
C GLY A 224 -11.66 0.17 -5.78
N ARG A 225 -11.47 1.42 -6.20
CA ARG A 225 -10.12 2.01 -6.38
C ARG A 225 -9.32 2.02 -5.09
N ARG A 226 -8.00 1.81 -5.24
CA ARG A 226 -7.07 1.97 -4.13
C ARG A 226 -6.99 3.44 -3.73
N ARG A 227 -6.73 3.71 -2.44
CA ARG A 227 -6.62 5.08 -1.91
C ARG A 227 -5.63 5.98 -2.68
N SER A 228 -4.52 5.41 -3.16
CA SER A 228 -3.57 6.14 -4.01
C SER A 228 -4.15 6.50 -5.37
N GLU A 229 -4.86 5.57 -6.01
CA GLU A 229 -5.51 5.79 -7.31
C GLU A 229 -6.59 6.88 -7.23
N VAL A 230 -7.30 6.96 -6.09
CA VAL A 230 -8.30 8.03 -5.84
C VAL A 230 -7.63 9.38 -5.62
N CYS A 231 -6.54 9.42 -4.86
CA CYS A 231 -5.80 10.66 -4.59
C CYS A 231 -5.17 11.23 -5.85
N GLU A 232 -4.59 10.35 -6.68
CA GLU A 232 -3.89 10.69 -7.92
C GLU A 232 -4.84 10.91 -9.10
N ALA A 233 -6.16 10.84 -8.87
CA ALA A 233 -7.14 11.10 -9.92
C ALA A 233 -7.09 12.57 -10.36
N VAL A 234 -6.91 12.77 -11.68
CA VAL A 234 -6.74 14.10 -12.31
C VAL A 234 -7.76 14.31 -13.43
N MET A 235 -8.12 15.57 -13.67
CA MET A 235 -9.08 15.98 -14.69
C MET A 235 -8.63 15.60 -16.11
N GLU A 236 -7.33 15.60 -16.36
CA GLU A 236 -6.73 15.26 -17.66
C GLU A 236 -7.00 13.81 -18.09
N ASN A 237 -7.34 12.95 -17.12
CA ASN A 237 -7.69 11.55 -17.35
C ASN A 237 -9.21 11.28 -17.27
N LEU A 238 -10.02 12.32 -17.09
CA LEU A 238 -11.48 12.22 -17.02
C LEU A 238 -12.09 12.70 -18.33
N GLN A 239 -12.86 11.84 -18.99
CA GLN A 239 -13.56 12.14 -20.21
C GLN A 239 -15.06 12.12 -20.00
N VAL A 240 -15.80 13.12 -20.46
CA VAL A 240 -17.25 13.14 -20.54
C VAL A 240 -17.66 12.32 -21.77
N VAL A 241 -18.43 11.28 -21.59
CA VAL A 241 -18.89 10.40 -22.68
C VAL A 241 -20.40 10.45 -22.91
N GLY A 242 -21.11 11.18 -22.07
CA GLY A 242 -22.56 11.37 -22.17
C GLY A 242 -23.11 12.20 -21.02
N GLU A 243 -24.42 12.45 -21.04
CA GLU A 243 -25.09 13.06 -19.92
C GLU A 243 -25.01 12.14 -18.68
N ASN A 244 -24.43 12.64 -17.59
CA ASN A 244 -24.16 11.85 -16.38
C ASN A 244 -23.32 10.57 -16.62
N ALA A 245 -22.37 10.63 -17.55
CA ALA A 245 -21.47 9.53 -17.85
C ALA A 245 -20.04 10.02 -18.09
N TYR A 246 -19.11 9.45 -17.37
CA TYR A 246 -17.68 9.70 -17.52
C TYR A 246 -16.93 8.39 -17.73
N VAL A 247 -15.77 8.50 -18.36
CA VAL A 247 -14.76 7.46 -18.39
C VAL A 247 -13.47 8.02 -17.78
N TYR A 248 -12.95 7.34 -16.79
CA TYR A 248 -11.70 7.69 -16.15
C TYR A 248 -10.58 6.75 -16.60
N ARG A 249 -9.50 7.30 -17.13
CA ARG A 249 -8.30 6.56 -17.53
C ARG A 249 -7.34 6.44 -16.35
N LEU A 250 -7.03 5.22 -15.93
CA LEU A 250 -5.97 4.95 -14.95
C LEU A 250 -4.61 5.02 -15.64
N ALA A 251 -3.85 6.08 -15.39
CA ALA A 251 -2.52 6.25 -15.98
C ALA A 251 -1.50 5.21 -15.46
N ARG A 252 -1.64 4.80 -14.20
CA ARG A 252 -0.81 3.77 -13.53
C ARG A 252 -1.59 3.09 -12.42
N SER A 253 -1.27 1.83 -12.15
CA SER A 253 -1.81 1.11 -10.99
C SER A 253 -0.70 0.30 -10.30
N LYS A 254 -0.97 -0.22 -9.09
CA LYS A 254 -0.02 -1.13 -8.42
C LYS A 254 0.26 -2.41 -9.22
N THR A 255 -0.70 -2.83 -10.03
CA THR A 255 -0.62 -4.01 -10.89
C THR A 255 -0.09 -3.69 -12.29
N ASP A 256 -0.06 -2.42 -12.67
CA ASP A 256 0.49 -1.90 -13.91
C ASP A 256 1.27 -0.61 -13.62
N PRO A 257 2.49 -0.72 -13.07
CA PRO A 257 3.30 0.45 -12.72
C PRO A 257 3.89 1.15 -13.95
N THR A 258 3.98 0.49 -15.09
CA THR A 258 4.48 1.05 -16.37
C THR A 258 3.38 1.72 -17.19
N GLY A 259 2.11 1.38 -16.93
CA GLY A 259 0.97 1.90 -17.69
C GLY A 259 0.85 1.28 -19.09
N GLU A 260 1.47 0.11 -19.31
CA GLU A 260 1.52 -0.59 -20.61
C GLU A 260 0.37 -1.60 -20.81
N ASP A 261 -0.41 -1.85 -19.75
CA ASP A 261 -1.53 -2.78 -19.85
C ASP A 261 -2.57 -2.32 -20.87
N HIS A 262 -3.09 -3.29 -21.60
CA HIS A 262 -3.99 -3.12 -22.74
C HIS A 262 -5.04 -2.04 -22.51
N ALA A 263 -5.24 -1.21 -23.52
CA ALA A 263 -6.03 0.01 -23.49
C ALA A 263 -7.43 -0.14 -22.87
N SER A 264 -8.07 -1.33 -22.96
CA SER A 264 -9.41 -1.58 -22.41
C SER A 264 -9.46 -1.57 -20.89
N ASP A 265 -8.44 -2.13 -20.21
CA ASP A 265 -8.44 -2.28 -18.75
C ASP A 265 -8.04 -0.99 -18.02
N ALA A 266 -7.47 -0.03 -18.72
CA ALA A 266 -7.15 1.28 -18.16
C ALA A 266 -8.39 2.17 -17.97
N TYR A 267 -9.44 1.98 -18.76
CA TYR A 267 -10.63 2.83 -18.77
C TYR A 267 -11.69 2.31 -17.80
N LYS A 268 -12.16 3.19 -16.92
CA LYS A 268 -13.15 2.86 -15.89
C LYS A 268 -14.40 3.72 -16.08
N PRO A 269 -15.54 3.14 -16.40
CA PRO A 269 -16.80 3.87 -16.51
C PRO A 269 -17.24 4.37 -15.13
N ILE A 270 -17.74 5.61 -15.10
CA ILE A 270 -18.37 6.24 -13.95
C ILE A 270 -19.72 6.73 -14.44
N VAL A 271 -20.77 6.04 -14.03
CA VAL A 271 -22.13 6.25 -14.56
C VAL A 271 -23.16 6.40 -13.45
N GLY A 272 -24.36 6.87 -13.78
CA GLY A 272 -25.47 6.96 -12.86
C GLY A 272 -25.18 7.83 -11.64
N VAL A 273 -25.51 7.35 -10.44
CA VAL A 273 -25.36 8.10 -9.18
C VAL A 273 -23.91 8.53 -8.91
N ALA A 274 -22.93 7.76 -9.37
CA ALA A 274 -21.52 8.11 -9.22
C ALA A 274 -21.13 9.29 -10.13
N ALA A 275 -21.61 9.29 -11.35
CA ALA A 275 -21.43 10.40 -12.28
C ALA A 275 -22.12 11.68 -11.79
N SER A 276 -23.37 11.58 -11.34
CA SER A 276 -24.11 12.72 -10.78
C SER A 276 -23.40 13.33 -9.57
N ALA A 277 -22.85 12.49 -8.67
CA ALA A 277 -22.11 12.97 -7.50
C ALA A 277 -20.79 13.65 -7.91
N LEU A 278 -20.10 13.10 -8.92
CA LEU A 278 -18.86 13.69 -9.45
C LEU A 278 -19.16 15.04 -10.12
N THR A 279 -20.22 15.14 -10.95
CA THR A 279 -20.67 16.38 -11.55
C THR A 279 -20.99 17.44 -10.49
N LYS A 280 -21.75 17.07 -9.44
CA LYS A 280 -22.06 17.97 -8.31
C LYS A 280 -20.80 18.48 -7.61
N TRP A 281 -19.79 17.61 -7.42
CA TRP A 281 -18.51 18.00 -6.85
C TRP A 281 -17.72 18.94 -7.76
N LEU A 282 -17.60 18.64 -9.04
CA LEU A 282 -16.88 19.48 -10.00
C LEU A 282 -17.52 20.87 -10.11
N ALA A 283 -18.85 20.94 -10.16
CA ALA A 283 -19.59 22.20 -10.18
C ALA A 283 -19.37 22.99 -8.87
N ALA A 284 -19.46 22.36 -7.71
CA ALA A 284 -19.30 23.03 -6.40
C ALA A 284 -17.86 23.46 -6.12
N SER A 285 -16.89 22.79 -6.69
CA SER A 285 -15.46 23.04 -6.47
C SER A 285 -14.83 23.96 -7.51
N GLY A 286 -15.43 24.11 -8.69
CA GLY A 286 -14.88 24.86 -9.82
C GLY A 286 -13.60 24.25 -10.42
N ILE A 287 -13.35 22.95 -10.20
CA ILE A 287 -12.14 22.27 -10.67
C ILE A 287 -12.25 21.99 -12.16
N THR A 288 -11.30 22.48 -12.95
CA THR A 288 -11.22 22.27 -14.41
C THR A 288 -9.93 21.57 -14.86
N SER A 289 -8.89 21.48 -14.00
CA SER A 289 -7.61 20.87 -14.30
C SER A 289 -6.94 20.30 -13.05
N GLY A 290 -5.98 19.39 -13.20
CA GLY A 290 -5.21 18.80 -12.10
C GLY A 290 -6.02 17.88 -11.19
N PRO A 291 -5.68 17.75 -9.88
CA PRO A 291 -6.32 16.79 -8.99
C PRO A 291 -7.83 16.99 -8.88
N ILE A 292 -8.61 15.92 -9.07
CA ILE A 292 -10.07 15.93 -8.93
C ILE A 292 -10.47 16.11 -7.46
N PHE A 293 -9.82 15.40 -6.55
CA PHE A 293 -10.15 15.44 -5.12
C PHE A 293 -9.13 16.24 -4.33
N ARG A 294 -9.53 17.45 -3.91
CA ARG A 294 -8.66 18.43 -3.28
C ARG A 294 -8.99 18.62 -1.79
N ARG A 295 -8.03 19.17 -1.08
CA ARG A 295 -8.23 19.61 0.29
C ARG A 295 -9.21 20.79 0.36
N ILE A 296 -9.96 20.86 1.46
CA ILE A 296 -10.83 21.97 1.81
C ILE A 296 -10.29 22.59 3.10
N ARG A 297 -9.92 23.87 3.05
CA ARG A 297 -9.49 24.66 4.20
C ARG A 297 -10.40 25.88 4.33
N ARG A 298 -10.92 26.12 5.53
CA ARG A 298 -11.80 27.28 5.82
C ARG A 298 -12.92 27.47 4.78
N LYS A 299 -13.59 26.37 4.41
CA LYS A 299 -14.65 26.30 3.40
C LYS A 299 -14.21 26.61 1.95
N THR A 300 -12.92 26.66 1.66
CA THR A 300 -12.38 26.91 0.33
C THR A 300 -11.64 25.66 -0.17
N VAL A 301 -11.84 25.31 -1.43
CA VAL A 301 -11.10 24.24 -2.11
C VAL A 301 -9.69 24.76 -2.43
N THR A 302 -8.68 24.01 -2.01
CA THR A 302 -7.27 24.35 -2.31
C THR A 302 -6.80 23.63 -3.58
N ASN A 303 -5.62 23.99 -4.10
CA ASN A 303 -5.01 23.25 -5.22
C ASN A 303 -4.30 21.96 -4.78
N GLU A 304 -4.24 21.69 -3.47
CA GLU A 304 -3.58 20.50 -2.93
C GLU A 304 -4.47 19.27 -3.05
N MET A 305 -3.93 18.20 -3.63
CA MET A 305 -4.61 16.91 -3.64
C MET A 305 -4.78 16.33 -2.24
N LEU A 306 -5.78 15.47 -2.04
CA LEU A 306 -5.93 14.70 -0.81
C LEU A 306 -4.81 13.65 -0.70
N SER A 307 -4.38 13.37 0.52
CA SER A 307 -3.49 12.23 0.78
C SER A 307 -4.27 10.92 0.88
N GLY A 308 -3.57 9.78 0.71
CA GLY A 308 -4.18 8.47 0.93
C GLY A 308 -4.72 8.27 2.35
N ASP A 309 -4.10 8.92 3.33
CA ASP A 309 -4.57 8.88 4.71
C ASP A 309 -5.85 9.72 4.90
N SER A 310 -5.99 10.81 4.15
CA SER A 310 -7.26 11.58 4.12
C SER A 310 -8.42 10.74 3.57
N ILE A 311 -8.20 9.98 2.49
CA ILE A 311 -9.24 9.06 1.96
C ILE A 311 -9.59 7.98 2.99
N HIS A 312 -8.57 7.41 3.65
CA HIS A 312 -8.79 6.43 4.72
C HIS A 312 -9.61 7.01 5.86
N TYR A 313 -9.26 8.20 6.32
CA TYR A 313 -9.98 8.92 7.37
C TYR A 313 -11.45 9.23 6.97
N ILE A 314 -11.68 9.68 5.73
CA ILE A 314 -13.04 9.95 5.23
C ILE A 314 -13.91 8.70 5.35
N VAL A 315 -13.41 7.53 4.91
CA VAL A 315 -14.17 6.27 5.03
C VAL A 315 -14.46 5.95 6.49
N GLN A 316 -13.44 6.01 7.37
CA GLN A 316 -13.62 5.73 8.80
C GLN A 316 -14.61 6.69 9.47
N HIS A 317 -14.46 7.99 9.20
CA HIS A 317 -15.32 9.01 9.78
C HIS A 317 -16.80 8.85 9.34
N ARG A 318 -17.01 8.62 8.04
CA ARG A 318 -18.37 8.46 7.50
C ARG A 318 -19.03 7.16 7.95
N THR A 319 -18.27 6.06 8.08
CA THR A 319 -18.80 4.79 8.64
C THR A 319 -19.13 4.92 10.12
N ALA A 320 -18.34 5.67 10.89
CA ALA A 320 -18.64 5.97 12.29
C ALA A 320 -19.93 6.83 12.42
N LEU A 321 -20.08 7.87 11.59
CA LEU A 321 -21.32 8.68 11.56
C LEU A 321 -22.55 7.88 11.17
N ALA A 322 -22.39 6.85 10.33
CA ALA A 322 -23.48 5.93 9.97
C ALA A 322 -23.77 4.89 11.06
N GLY A 323 -23.06 4.91 12.20
CA GLY A 323 -23.23 3.94 13.29
C GLY A 323 -22.81 2.52 12.94
N LEU A 324 -21.99 2.32 11.90
CA LEU A 324 -21.62 0.99 11.44
C LEU A 324 -20.56 0.35 12.37
N VAL A 325 -20.84 -0.87 12.80
CA VAL A 325 -19.92 -1.67 13.61
C VAL A 325 -18.98 -2.48 12.70
N GLY A 326 -17.68 -2.35 12.88
CA GLY A 326 -16.66 -3.08 12.12
C GLY A 326 -15.36 -2.31 11.92
N SER A 327 -14.39 -2.95 11.28
CA SER A 327 -13.10 -2.32 10.95
C SER A 327 -13.14 -1.81 9.51
N PHE A 328 -13.46 -0.53 9.33
CA PHE A 328 -13.55 0.10 8.02
C PHE A 328 -12.30 0.91 7.65
N GLY A 329 -12.12 1.17 6.36
CA GLY A 329 -11.06 1.99 5.81
C GLY A 329 -11.11 2.00 4.28
N ALA A 330 -10.15 2.66 3.62
CA ALA A 330 -10.17 2.79 2.16
C ALA A 330 -10.27 1.43 1.41
N HIS A 331 -9.68 0.36 1.97
CA HIS A 331 -9.79 -0.98 1.35
C HIS A 331 -11.20 -1.59 1.43
N SER A 332 -12.04 -1.10 2.35
CA SER A 332 -13.44 -1.55 2.50
C SER A 332 -14.29 -1.29 1.26
N LEU A 333 -14.00 -0.21 0.51
CA LEU A 333 -14.67 0.08 -0.76
C LEU A 333 -14.34 -0.96 -1.82
N ARG A 334 -13.07 -1.41 -1.88
CA ARG A 334 -12.63 -2.42 -2.84
C ARG A 334 -13.16 -3.81 -2.50
N SER A 335 -13.03 -4.23 -1.25
CA SER A 335 -13.61 -5.49 -0.79
C SER A 335 -15.14 -5.47 -0.92
N GLY A 336 -15.78 -4.33 -0.63
CA GLY A 336 -17.22 -4.11 -0.79
C GLY A 336 -17.69 -4.28 -2.23
N PHE A 337 -17.00 -3.64 -3.18
CA PHE A 337 -17.32 -3.79 -4.60
C PHE A 337 -17.26 -5.26 -5.05
N VAL A 338 -16.19 -5.97 -4.70
CA VAL A 338 -16.02 -7.39 -5.09
C VAL A 338 -17.08 -8.27 -4.41
N THR A 339 -17.36 -8.04 -3.13
CA THR A 339 -18.39 -8.78 -2.37
C THR A 339 -19.78 -8.52 -2.95
N GLU A 340 -20.10 -7.28 -3.28
CA GLU A 340 -21.38 -6.91 -3.87
C GLU A 340 -21.57 -7.51 -5.26
N ALA A 341 -20.51 -7.50 -6.09
CA ALA A 341 -20.53 -8.15 -7.39
C ALA A 341 -20.81 -9.67 -7.26
N GLY A 342 -20.24 -10.32 -6.25
CA GLY A 342 -20.54 -11.72 -5.92
C GLY A 342 -22.00 -11.92 -5.50
N ARG A 343 -22.57 -11.01 -4.71
CA ARG A 343 -24.00 -11.05 -4.32
C ARG A 343 -24.94 -10.94 -5.53
N GLN A 344 -24.57 -10.10 -6.48
CA GLN A 344 -25.33 -9.85 -7.70
C GLN A 344 -25.03 -10.84 -8.83
N ASN A 345 -24.20 -11.87 -8.58
CA ASN A 345 -23.80 -12.88 -9.57
C ASN A 345 -23.13 -12.29 -10.84
N ILE A 346 -22.46 -11.14 -10.71
CA ILE A 346 -21.63 -10.57 -11.78
C ILE A 346 -20.46 -11.55 -12.05
N SER A 347 -20.10 -11.77 -13.31
CA SER A 347 -19.00 -12.68 -13.61
C SER A 347 -17.66 -12.24 -12.99
N LEU A 348 -16.86 -13.21 -12.52
CA LEU A 348 -15.55 -12.89 -11.93
C LEU A 348 -14.63 -12.17 -12.93
N GLY A 349 -14.75 -12.47 -14.24
CA GLY A 349 -14.00 -11.81 -15.30
C GLY A 349 -14.31 -10.32 -15.38
N GLU A 350 -15.60 -9.93 -15.38
CA GLU A 350 -16.02 -8.52 -15.38
C GLU A 350 -15.54 -7.80 -14.11
N VAL A 351 -15.63 -8.48 -12.95
CA VAL A 351 -15.15 -7.92 -11.69
C VAL A 351 -13.64 -7.70 -11.73
N MET A 352 -12.89 -8.64 -12.27
CA MET A 352 -11.43 -8.51 -12.41
C MET A 352 -11.04 -7.41 -13.39
N ALA A 353 -11.72 -7.25 -14.51
CA ALA A 353 -11.53 -6.16 -15.46
C ALA A 353 -11.76 -4.79 -14.79
N MET A 354 -12.84 -4.65 -13.99
CA MET A 354 -13.11 -3.42 -13.26
C MET A 354 -12.09 -3.14 -12.17
N THR A 355 -11.71 -4.15 -11.40
CA THR A 355 -10.82 -3.98 -10.23
C THR A 355 -9.34 -3.96 -10.58
N GLY A 356 -8.93 -4.52 -11.74
CA GLY A 356 -7.53 -4.72 -12.13
C GLY A 356 -6.84 -5.80 -11.27
N HIS A 357 -7.55 -6.87 -10.88
CA HIS A 357 -6.92 -8.03 -10.24
C HIS A 357 -6.28 -8.92 -11.29
N ARG A 358 -4.96 -9.11 -11.24
CA ARG A 358 -4.23 -10.07 -12.10
C ARG A 358 -4.33 -11.53 -11.62
N CYS A 359 -4.65 -11.73 -10.34
CA CYS A 359 -4.75 -13.05 -9.73
C CYS A 359 -6.18 -13.31 -9.26
N ALA A 360 -6.83 -14.30 -9.85
CA ALA A 360 -8.19 -14.71 -9.49
C ALA A 360 -8.31 -15.11 -8.02
N LYS A 361 -7.30 -15.78 -7.42
CA LYS A 361 -7.28 -16.19 -6.01
C LYS A 361 -7.54 -15.02 -5.06
N THR A 362 -6.98 -13.84 -5.36
CA THR A 362 -7.17 -12.65 -4.52
C THR A 362 -8.59 -12.08 -4.62
N ALA A 363 -9.17 -12.06 -5.82
CA ALA A 363 -10.54 -11.60 -6.04
C ALA A 363 -11.56 -12.59 -5.47
N LEU A 364 -11.36 -13.88 -5.67
CA LEU A 364 -12.24 -14.96 -5.21
C LEU A 364 -12.50 -14.92 -3.70
N GLN A 365 -11.54 -14.55 -2.88
CA GLN A 365 -11.71 -14.50 -1.42
C GLN A 365 -12.84 -13.54 -0.96
N TYR A 366 -13.04 -12.43 -1.66
CA TYR A 366 -14.11 -11.49 -1.39
C TYR A 366 -15.38 -11.80 -2.20
N PHE A 367 -15.20 -12.26 -3.43
CA PHE A 367 -16.28 -12.64 -4.32
C PHE A 367 -17.12 -13.79 -3.75
N GLN A 368 -16.47 -14.85 -3.27
CA GLN A 368 -17.13 -16.00 -2.65
C GLN A 368 -17.89 -15.62 -1.38
N ALA A 369 -17.37 -14.69 -0.58
CA ALA A 369 -18.08 -14.20 0.60
C ALA A 369 -19.42 -13.52 0.23
N GLY A 370 -19.50 -12.84 -0.91
CA GLY A 370 -20.74 -12.29 -1.43
C GLY A 370 -21.68 -13.34 -2.03
N ALA A 371 -21.12 -14.28 -2.79
CA ALA A 371 -21.88 -15.31 -3.49
C ALA A 371 -22.36 -16.46 -2.59
N MET A 372 -21.96 -16.51 -1.32
CA MET A 372 -22.22 -17.66 -0.43
C MET A 372 -23.72 -17.98 -0.32
N GLN A 373 -24.58 -16.98 -0.21
CA GLN A 373 -26.04 -17.16 -0.06
C GLN A 373 -26.72 -17.54 -1.36
N SER A 374 -26.13 -17.18 -2.51
CA SER A 374 -26.67 -17.46 -3.85
C SER A 374 -25.97 -18.63 -4.54
N ASN A 375 -25.09 -19.34 -3.83
CA ASN A 375 -24.33 -20.44 -4.39
C ASN A 375 -25.24 -21.63 -4.77
N ARG A 376 -25.42 -21.83 -6.07
CA ARG A 376 -26.25 -22.91 -6.61
C ARG A 376 -25.76 -24.29 -6.19
N ALA A 377 -24.47 -24.48 -5.99
CA ALA A 377 -23.90 -25.74 -5.55
C ALA A 377 -24.35 -26.14 -4.13
N ALA A 378 -24.66 -25.16 -3.26
CA ALA A 378 -25.22 -25.43 -1.93
C ALA A 378 -26.65 -26.00 -1.99
N LYS A 379 -27.34 -25.87 -3.13
CA LYS A 379 -28.72 -26.32 -3.37
C LYS A 379 -28.82 -27.51 -4.31
N LEU A 380 -27.73 -28.24 -4.54
CA LEU A 380 -27.74 -29.38 -5.47
C LEU A 380 -28.73 -30.48 -5.10
N ILE A 381 -29.10 -30.60 -3.83
CA ILE A 381 -30.11 -31.56 -3.34
C ILE A 381 -31.54 -31.03 -3.51
N ASP A 382 -31.71 -29.71 -3.56
CA ASP A 382 -33.05 -29.07 -3.63
C ASP A 382 -33.65 -28.98 -5.04
N TYR A 383 -32.85 -29.32 -6.07
CA TYR A 383 -33.34 -29.36 -7.46
C TYR A 383 -33.93 -30.74 -7.76
N ARG A 384 -35.22 -30.85 -7.65
CA ARG A 384 -36.03 -31.87 -8.33
C ARG A 384 -36.69 -31.28 -9.59
#